data_4fb6918514c65427fb780624a4ba98e9
#
_entry.id   4fb6918514c65427fb780624a4ba98e9
#
_cell.length_a   1.000
_cell.length_b   1.000
_cell.length_c   1.000
_cell.angle_alpha   90.00
_cell.angle_beta   90.00
_cell.angle_gamma   90.00
#
_symmetry.space_group_name_H-M   'P 1'
#
loop_
_entity.id
_entity.type
_entity.pdbx_description
1 polymer ?
#
loop_
_entity_poly.entity_id
_entity_poly.type
_entity_poly.pdbx_seq_one_letter_code
_entity_poly.pdbx_strand_id
1 'polypeptide(L)'
;MTRPINGLSHVKGDTTRPLIEATIPSFMAEVRRRHGDRMAVVFTQTGERWTYHDLMRRVDRLAAGLLSIGVYKGDRVGIWSPNRPEWVLAQFATARIGAILVNINPSYQVGELEYALRHAGVSTLITAPQFRDSDYLAKLRDLAPELATARPGHLQSKALPNLRRVIQLGPDPMRGAMSFDEVMARGGAGPKARLDGIGASLKPEDAINIQFTSGTTGRPKGATLSHRSIINNAISSARAMRLTPDDALCIPVPLYHCFGMVLGNLAAASYGAKMVFPGEGFDPLATLEAVEAESCTALHGVPTMFAAMLDHPEFDRFNLGSLRTGIMAGSLCPAPLMRRLMEDMHCSGITIGYGMTETSPISFQSDHDDPPARRVSTVGRIQPHVECRVVDDEGQTLPVGKQGQLLTRGYLVMKGYWNDPEFTAQAIKDGWMHTGDLAIIDAEGYCQITGRAGDMLIRGGENIYPAEIEELLITHPDIAQAQVFGLPDARLGEEVAAWIILRPGARLTTDALKDWCKEKIARFKVPRHIRFADDMPLTATGKPQKFKMREMMCDALGIAPPS
;
A
#
# COMPACT_ATOMS: atom_id res chain seq x y z
N MET A 1 7.21 5.79 -26.88
CA MET A 1 7.37 6.68 -25.71
C MET A 1 6.09 7.48 -25.55
N THR A 2 5.54 7.52 -24.36
CA THR A 2 4.30 8.24 -24.03
C THR A 2 4.59 9.73 -23.88
N ARG A 3 4.39 10.50 -24.96
CA ARG A 3 4.58 11.96 -24.93
C ARG A 3 3.25 12.67 -24.70
N PRO A 4 3.28 13.88 -24.13
CA PRO A 4 2.11 14.73 -24.00
C PRO A 4 1.43 15.02 -25.36
N ILE A 5 0.10 15.06 -25.35
CA ILE A 5 -0.72 15.26 -26.55
C ILE A 5 -0.89 16.75 -26.79
N ASN A 6 -0.53 17.23 -27.96
CA ASN A 6 -0.71 18.63 -28.40
C ASN A 6 -0.11 19.69 -27.44
N GLY A 7 1.00 19.37 -26.75
CA GLY A 7 1.63 20.29 -25.80
C GLY A 7 0.85 20.47 -24.48
N LEU A 8 -0.20 19.68 -24.25
CA LEU A 8 -0.99 19.69 -23.03
C LEU A 8 -0.50 18.60 -22.07
N SER A 9 -0.71 18.81 -20.78
CA SER A 9 -0.48 17.83 -19.70
C SER A 9 -1.51 16.69 -19.76
N HIS A 10 -1.55 16.02 -20.91
CA HIS A 10 -2.41 14.89 -21.23
C HIS A 10 -1.57 13.78 -21.85
N VAL A 11 -1.45 12.66 -21.16
CA VAL A 11 -0.64 11.52 -21.60
C VAL A 11 -1.46 10.24 -21.62
N LYS A 12 -1.12 9.35 -22.58
CA LYS A 12 -1.71 8.00 -22.70
C LYS A 12 -0.60 6.96 -22.65
N GLY A 13 -0.78 5.95 -21.84
CA GLY A 13 0.10 4.79 -21.75
C GLY A 13 0.11 3.97 -23.04
N ASP A 14 1.18 3.21 -23.23
CA ASP A 14 1.33 2.28 -24.35
C ASP A 14 0.21 1.23 -24.36
N THR A 15 -0.38 0.97 -25.53
CA THR A 15 -1.45 -0.01 -25.73
C THR A 15 -1.04 -1.14 -26.67
N THR A 16 0.22 -1.21 -27.07
CA THR A 16 0.72 -2.21 -28.05
C THR A 16 0.60 -3.64 -27.55
N ARG A 17 0.70 -3.85 -26.24
CA ARG A 17 0.46 -5.15 -25.60
C ARG A 17 -0.93 -5.16 -25.02
N PRO A 18 -1.78 -6.15 -25.35
CA PRO A 18 -3.14 -6.21 -24.80
C PRO A 18 -3.13 -6.41 -23.29
N LEU A 19 -4.18 -5.93 -22.62
CA LEU A 19 -4.46 -6.30 -21.23
C LEU A 19 -4.76 -7.80 -21.14
N ILE A 20 -4.41 -8.39 -20.00
CA ILE A 20 -4.74 -9.77 -19.70
C ILE A 20 -6.18 -9.81 -19.17
N GLU A 21 -7.06 -10.44 -19.93
CA GLU A 21 -8.46 -10.68 -19.58
C GLU A 21 -8.57 -12.01 -18.84
N ALA A 22 -8.07 -12.04 -17.59
CA ALA A 22 -8.01 -13.22 -16.76
C ALA A 22 -8.57 -12.96 -15.35
N THR A 23 -9.02 -14.02 -14.71
CA THR A 23 -9.27 -14.05 -13.27
C THR A 23 -8.00 -14.48 -12.53
N ILE A 24 -7.86 -14.14 -11.25
CA ILE A 24 -6.71 -14.60 -10.45
C ILE A 24 -6.57 -16.14 -10.49
N PRO A 25 -7.63 -16.93 -10.36
CA PRO A 25 -7.51 -18.40 -10.50
C PRO A 25 -6.95 -18.86 -11.83
N SER A 26 -7.44 -18.32 -12.94
CA SER A 26 -6.95 -18.71 -14.28
C SER A 26 -5.53 -18.24 -14.52
N PHE A 27 -5.19 -17.03 -14.05
CA PHE A 27 -3.86 -16.47 -14.09
C PHE A 27 -2.85 -17.32 -13.29
N MET A 28 -3.17 -17.65 -12.04
CA MET A 28 -2.31 -18.49 -11.18
C MET A 28 -2.20 -19.94 -11.66
N ALA A 29 -3.21 -20.47 -12.36
CA ALA A 29 -3.11 -21.78 -13.02
C ALA A 29 -2.04 -21.76 -14.13
N GLU A 30 -1.96 -20.68 -14.91
CA GLU A 30 -0.92 -20.49 -15.91
C GLU A 30 0.47 -20.29 -15.29
N VAL A 31 0.57 -19.50 -14.21
CA VAL A 31 1.81 -19.36 -13.43
C VAL A 31 2.30 -20.72 -12.93
N ARG A 32 1.40 -21.50 -12.32
CA ARG A 32 1.72 -22.88 -11.88
C ARG A 32 2.20 -23.78 -13.03
N ARG A 33 1.59 -23.69 -14.20
CA ARG A 33 1.96 -24.48 -15.38
C ARG A 33 3.37 -24.14 -15.86
N ARG A 34 3.75 -22.86 -15.82
CA ARG A 34 5.07 -22.38 -16.30
C ARG A 34 6.18 -22.53 -15.27
N HIS A 35 5.86 -22.31 -14.01
CA HIS A 35 6.85 -22.12 -12.93
C HIS A 35 6.62 -23.04 -11.73
N GLY A 36 5.87 -24.12 -11.87
CA GLY A 36 5.37 -24.97 -10.78
C GLY A 36 6.43 -25.45 -9.81
N ASP A 37 7.60 -25.87 -10.31
CA ASP A 37 8.70 -26.39 -9.49
C ASP A 37 9.60 -25.31 -8.88
N ARG A 38 9.41 -24.03 -9.29
CA ARG A 38 10.20 -22.93 -8.74
C ARG A 38 9.71 -22.56 -7.34
N MET A 39 10.65 -22.08 -6.50
CA MET A 39 10.30 -21.54 -5.18
C MET A 39 9.38 -20.32 -5.35
N ALA A 40 8.21 -20.35 -4.73
CA ALA A 40 7.21 -19.28 -4.77
C ALA A 40 7.25 -18.41 -3.52
N VAL A 41 7.33 -19.04 -2.34
CA VAL A 41 7.13 -18.35 -1.05
C VAL A 41 8.18 -18.82 -0.05
N VAL A 42 8.78 -17.88 0.65
CA VAL A 42 9.66 -18.10 1.80
C VAL A 42 9.27 -17.14 2.91
N PHE A 43 8.96 -17.68 4.10
CA PHE A 43 8.84 -16.92 5.35
C PHE A 43 10.05 -17.22 6.21
N THR A 44 10.98 -16.28 6.36
CA THR A 44 12.28 -16.54 7.00
C THR A 44 12.15 -16.82 8.50
N GLN A 45 11.24 -16.15 9.19
CA GLN A 45 11.02 -16.35 10.64
C GLN A 45 10.39 -17.70 11.00
N THR A 46 9.47 -18.20 10.16
CA THR A 46 8.78 -19.48 10.42
C THR A 46 9.42 -20.67 9.71
N GLY A 47 10.36 -20.42 8.80
CA GLY A 47 11.03 -21.44 7.99
C GLY A 47 10.15 -22.06 6.90
N GLU A 48 8.97 -21.53 6.64
CA GLU A 48 8.08 -22.05 5.61
C GLU A 48 8.60 -21.74 4.21
N ARG A 49 8.62 -22.78 3.36
CA ARG A 49 9.12 -22.71 1.97
C ARG A 49 8.21 -23.52 1.05
N TRP A 50 7.62 -22.85 0.05
CA TRP A 50 6.69 -23.49 -0.88
C TRP A 50 7.08 -23.21 -2.33
N THR A 51 7.04 -24.25 -3.17
CA THR A 51 7.05 -24.07 -4.63
C THR A 51 5.70 -23.52 -5.10
N TYR A 52 5.61 -23.08 -6.37
CA TYR A 52 4.30 -22.69 -6.96
C TYR A 52 3.33 -23.88 -6.98
N HIS A 53 3.80 -25.12 -7.15
CA HIS A 53 2.96 -26.31 -6.99
C HIS A 53 2.43 -26.44 -5.57
N ASP A 54 3.28 -26.24 -4.56
CA ASP A 54 2.88 -26.33 -3.15
C ASP A 54 1.91 -25.23 -2.78
N LEU A 55 2.19 -23.98 -3.19
CA LEU A 55 1.31 -22.84 -2.96
C LEU A 55 -0.09 -23.13 -3.51
N MET A 56 -0.20 -23.52 -4.78
CA MET A 56 -1.50 -23.74 -5.41
C MET A 56 -2.22 -24.96 -4.84
N ARG A 57 -1.53 -26.01 -4.40
CA ARG A 57 -2.14 -27.14 -3.70
C ARG A 57 -2.74 -26.71 -2.36
N ARG A 58 -2.02 -25.88 -1.58
CA ARG A 58 -2.50 -25.34 -0.32
C ARG A 58 -3.68 -24.36 -0.54
N VAL A 59 -3.61 -23.54 -1.57
CA VAL A 59 -4.69 -22.63 -1.98
C VAL A 59 -5.96 -23.42 -2.34
N ASP A 60 -5.88 -24.46 -3.18
CA ASP A 60 -7.02 -25.31 -3.52
C ASP A 60 -7.62 -25.98 -2.28
N ARG A 61 -6.76 -26.40 -1.34
CA ARG A 61 -7.19 -26.99 -0.06
C ARG A 61 -7.94 -26.00 0.82
N LEU A 62 -7.42 -24.76 1.00
CA LEU A 62 -8.13 -23.73 1.76
C LEU A 62 -9.44 -23.33 1.06
N ALA A 63 -9.43 -23.16 -0.25
CA ALA A 63 -10.60 -22.83 -1.04
C ALA A 63 -11.74 -23.88 -0.89
N ALA A 64 -11.39 -25.17 -0.94
CA ALA A 64 -12.33 -26.25 -0.68
C ALA A 64 -12.82 -26.27 0.78
N GLY A 65 -11.95 -25.97 1.73
CA GLY A 65 -12.30 -25.81 3.14
C GLY A 65 -13.31 -24.68 3.36
N LEU A 66 -13.06 -23.51 2.78
CA LEU A 66 -13.99 -22.37 2.83
C LEU A 66 -15.35 -22.71 2.24
N LEU A 67 -15.40 -23.41 1.09
CA LEU A 67 -16.66 -23.91 0.51
C LEU A 67 -17.39 -24.87 1.45
N SER A 68 -16.66 -25.74 2.15
CA SER A 68 -17.25 -26.75 3.07
C SER A 68 -17.94 -26.11 4.28
N ILE A 69 -17.53 -24.94 4.67
CA ILE A 69 -18.12 -24.17 5.77
C ILE A 69 -19.14 -23.12 5.27
N GLY A 70 -19.48 -23.14 3.97
CA GLY A 70 -20.53 -22.30 3.39
C GLY A 70 -20.08 -20.89 3.00
N VAL A 71 -18.82 -20.72 2.58
CA VAL A 71 -18.34 -19.49 1.91
C VAL A 71 -18.45 -19.66 0.41
N TYR A 72 -19.12 -18.72 -0.27
CA TYR A 72 -19.40 -18.81 -1.70
C TYR A 72 -18.98 -17.55 -2.46
N LYS A 73 -19.11 -17.59 -3.80
CA LYS A 73 -18.88 -16.44 -4.68
C LYS A 73 -19.65 -15.20 -4.19
N GLY A 74 -18.96 -14.07 -4.08
CA GLY A 74 -19.52 -12.80 -3.62
C GLY A 74 -19.60 -12.61 -2.12
N ASP A 75 -19.34 -13.65 -1.32
CA ASP A 75 -19.20 -13.48 0.13
C ASP A 75 -17.96 -12.65 0.47
N ARG A 76 -18.05 -11.82 1.51
CA ARG A 76 -16.93 -11.03 2.01
C ARG A 76 -16.22 -11.79 3.12
N VAL A 77 -14.95 -12.11 2.85
CA VAL A 77 -14.05 -12.76 3.80
C VAL A 77 -13.05 -11.70 4.29
N GLY A 78 -13.20 -11.29 5.54
CA GLY A 78 -12.23 -10.39 6.17
C GLY A 78 -10.95 -11.14 6.56
N ILE A 79 -9.80 -10.50 6.39
CA ILE A 79 -8.54 -10.96 6.96
C ILE A 79 -7.95 -9.88 7.85
N TRP A 80 -7.80 -10.19 9.14
CA TRP A 80 -7.23 -9.32 10.16
C TRP A 80 -5.99 -9.96 10.74
N SER A 81 -4.87 -9.72 10.09
CA SER A 81 -3.61 -10.41 10.37
C SER A 81 -2.43 -9.58 9.86
N PRO A 82 -1.28 -9.63 10.53
CA PRO A 82 -0.01 -9.20 9.96
C PRO A 82 0.43 -10.11 8.79
N ASN A 83 1.64 -9.90 8.27
CA ASN A 83 2.21 -10.75 7.22
C ASN A 83 2.44 -12.16 7.75
N ARG A 84 1.70 -13.12 7.22
CA ARG A 84 1.77 -14.54 7.60
C ARG A 84 1.57 -15.44 6.38
N PRO A 85 2.04 -16.69 6.42
CA PRO A 85 1.78 -17.67 5.36
C PRO A 85 0.29 -17.81 5.04
N GLU A 86 -0.56 -17.82 6.05
CA GLU A 86 -2.01 -17.95 5.92
C GLU A 86 -2.65 -16.74 5.20
N TRP A 87 -2.02 -15.56 5.30
CA TRP A 87 -2.46 -14.38 4.57
C TRP A 87 -2.32 -14.57 3.06
N VAL A 88 -1.18 -15.09 2.61
CA VAL A 88 -0.94 -15.43 1.19
C VAL A 88 -1.93 -16.48 0.70
N LEU A 89 -2.19 -17.50 1.52
CA LEU A 89 -3.19 -18.53 1.20
C LEU A 89 -4.58 -17.94 1.08
N ALA A 90 -4.99 -17.08 2.01
CA ALA A 90 -6.31 -16.45 2.02
C ALA A 90 -6.54 -15.59 0.76
N GLN A 91 -5.54 -14.81 0.32
CA GLN A 91 -5.63 -14.01 -0.91
C GLN A 91 -6.00 -14.84 -2.12
N PHE A 92 -5.30 -15.95 -2.34
CA PHE A 92 -5.51 -16.77 -3.52
C PHE A 92 -6.70 -17.73 -3.36
N ALA A 93 -6.99 -18.21 -2.15
CA ALA A 93 -8.10 -19.13 -1.90
C ALA A 93 -9.48 -18.46 -1.99
N THR A 94 -9.61 -17.23 -1.48
CA THR A 94 -10.84 -16.45 -1.66
C THR A 94 -11.08 -16.15 -3.15
N ALA A 95 -10.03 -15.74 -3.87
CA ALA A 95 -10.10 -15.54 -5.31
C ALA A 95 -10.49 -16.82 -6.05
N ARG A 96 -10.00 -17.99 -5.61
CA ARG A 96 -10.26 -19.31 -6.23
C ARG A 96 -11.74 -19.67 -6.24
N ILE A 97 -12.51 -19.19 -5.26
CA ILE A 97 -13.96 -19.43 -5.15
C ILE A 97 -14.80 -18.18 -5.45
N GLY A 98 -14.18 -17.08 -5.87
CA GLY A 98 -14.86 -15.82 -6.16
C GLY A 98 -15.42 -15.09 -4.94
N ALA A 99 -14.94 -15.42 -3.73
CA ALA A 99 -15.21 -14.63 -2.54
C ALA A 99 -14.36 -13.37 -2.55
N ILE A 100 -14.90 -12.27 -2.01
CA ILE A 100 -14.24 -10.97 -1.98
C ILE A 100 -13.42 -10.86 -0.70
N LEU A 101 -12.09 -10.77 -0.82
CA LEU A 101 -11.21 -10.55 0.32
C LEU A 101 -11.33 -9.11 0.81
N VAL A 102 -11.59 -8.93 2.10
CA VAL A 102 -11.63 -7.63 2.77
C VAL A 102 -10.39 -7.48 3.63
N ASN A 103 -9.52 -6.57 3.24
CA ASN A 103 -8.28 -6.31 3.98
C ASN A 103 -8.57 -5.45 5.20
N ILE A 104 -8.35 -6.00 6.39
CA ILE A 104 -8.53 -5.29 7.66
C ILE A 104 -7.17 -4.81 8.16
N ASN A 105 -7.09 -3.52 8.49
CA ASN A 105 -5.84 -2.95 8.99
C ASN A 105 -5.49 -3.56 10.36
N PRO A 106 -4.27 -4.11 10.52
CA PRO A 106 -3.80 -4.70 11.78
C PRO A 106 -3.86 -3.75 12.99
N SER A 107 -3.82 -2.45 12.77
CA SER A 107 -3.83 -1.44 13.85
C SER A 107 -5.22 -1.01 14.31
N TYR A 108 -6.30 -1.51 13.68
CA TYR A 108 -7.65 -1.08 14.02
C TYR A 108 -7.99 -1.37 15.48
N GLN A 109 -8.61 -0.36 16.11
CA GLN A 109 -9.25 -0.48 17.41
C GLN A 109 -10.69 -1.00 17.23
N VAL A 110 -11.37 -1.29 18.36
CA VAL A 110 -12.70 -1.93 18.36
C VAL A 110 -13.71 -1.21 17.46
N GLY A 111 -13.79 0.12 17.55
CA GLY A 111 -14.75 0.90 16.75
C GLY A 111 -14.44 0.90 15.26
N GLU A 112 -13.16 0.97 14.87
CA GLU A 112 -12.75 0.90 13.47
C GLU A 112 -12.97 -0.49 12.89
N LEU A 113 -12.69 -1.53 13.68
CA LEU A 113 -12.93 -2.93 13.31
C LEU A 113 -14.44 -3.18 13.12
N GLU A 114 -15.28 -2.74 14.06
CA GLU A 114 -16.74 -2.82 13.94
C GLU A 114 -17.22 -2.18 12.64
N TYR A 115 -16.78 -0.94 12.40
CA TYR A 115 -17.17 -0.20 11.21
C TYR A 115 -16.78 -0.96 9.93
N ALA A 116 -15.53 -1.42 9.82
CA ALA A 116 -15.04 -2.12 8.63
C ALA A 116 -15.80 -3.43 8.37
N LEU A 117 -16.02 -4.24 9.41
CA LEU A 117 -16.74 -5.52 9.30
C LEU A 117 -18.21 -5.32 8.93
N ARG A 118 -18.89 -4.32 9.51
CA ARG A 118 -20.30 -4.01 9.21
C ARG A 118 -20.45 -3.40 7.82
N HIS A 119 -19.65 -2.39 7.50
CA HIS A 119 -19.74 -1.66 6.23
C HIS A 119 -19.49 -2.57 5.02
N ALA A 120 -18.46 -3.42 5.10
CA ALA A 120 -18.20 -4.41 4.07
C ALA A 120 -19.19 -5.60 4.11
N GLY A 121 -19.94 -5.79 5.19
CA GLY A 121 -20.83 -6.93 5.38
C GLY A 121 -20.06 -8.25 5.43
N VAL A 122 -18.96 -8.28 6.19
CA VAL A 122 -18.09 -9.45 6.33
C VAL A 122 -18.87 -10.61 6.96
N SER A 123 -18.92 -11.75 6.27
CA SER A 123 -19.61 -12.95 6.74
C SER A 123 -18.69 -13.98 7.39
N THR A 124 -17.39 -13.90 7.06
CA THR A 124 -16.34 -14.77 7.59
C THR A 124 -15.12 -13.90 7.89
N LEU A 125 -14.56 -14.01 9.09
CA LEU A 125 -13.34 -13.30 9.48
C LEU A 125 -12.23 -14.31 9.76
N ILE A 126 -11.12 -14.19 9.06
CA ILE A 126 -9.84 -14.86 9.36
C ILE A 126 -9.04 -13.90 10.22
N THR A 127 -8.61 -14.33 11.41
CA THR A 127 -7.90 -13.44 12.34
C THR A 127 -6.69 -14.10 12.97
N ALA A 128 -5.59 -13.34 13.06
CA ALA A 128 -4.48 -13.69 13.94
C ALA A 128 -4.94 -13.55 15.42
N PRO A 129 -4.27 -14.19 16.38
CA PRO A 129 -4.58 -13.99 17.79
C PRO A 129 -4.19 -12.60 18.31
N GLN A 130 -3.05 -12.11 17.84
CA GLN A 130 -2.49 -10.81 18.24
C GLN A 130 -1.48 -10.30 17.19
N PHE A 131 -1.13 -9.03 17.28
CA PHE A 131 0.01 -8.45 16.60
C PHE A 131 0.61 -7.32 17.44
N ARG A 132 1.92 -7.44 17.77
CA ARG A 132 2.58 -6.54 18.75
C ARG A 132 1.77 -6.50 20.04
N ASP A 133 1.46 -5.30 20.55
CA ASP A 133 0.69 -5.09 21.78
C ASP A 133 -0.83 -5.19 21.60
N SER A 134 -1.30 -5.49 20.39
CA SER A 134 -2.73 -5.55 20.06
C SER A 134 -3.25 -6.98 20.16
N ASP A 135 -4.01 -7.28 21.24
CA ASP A 135 -4.75 -8.54 21.41
C ASP A 135 -6.05 -8.48 20.56
N TYR A 136 -6.04 -9.18 19.43
CA TYR A 136 -7.19 -9.22 18.52
C TYR A 136 -8.34 -10.02 19.08
N LEU A 137 -8.05 -11.08 19.82
CA LEU A 137 -9.08 -11.95 20.40
C LEU A 137 -9.82 -11.25 21.53
N ALA A 138 -9.14 -10.43 22.35
CA ALA A 138 -9.79 -9.59 23.34
C ALA A 138 -10.73 -8.59 22.67
N LYS A 139 -10.26 -7.85 21.65
CA LYS A 139 -11.10 -6.92 20.90
C LYS A 139 -12.32 -7.58 20.24
N LEU A 140 -12.17 -8.80 19.71
CA LEU A 140 -13.28 -9.56 19.15
C LEU A 140 -14.28 -10.02 20.22
N ARG A 141 -13.81 -10.44 21.40
CA ARG A 141 -14.70 -10.79 22.52
C ARG A 141 -15.50 -9.60 23.02
N ASP A 142 -14.87 -8.42 23.07
CA ASP A 142 -15.56 -7.19 23.46
C ASP A 142 -16.64 -6.81 22.44
N LEU A 143 -16.32 -6.93 21.13
CA LEU A 143 -17.21 -6.58 20.03
C LEU A 143 -18.33 -7.61 19.81
N ALA A 144 -18.05 -8.90 20.01
CA ALA A 144 -18.97 -10.00 19.80
C ALA A 144 -18.95 -11.00 20.98
N PRO A 145 -19.46 -10.61 22.17
CA PRO A 145 -19.44 -11.45 23.37
C PRO A 145 -20.20 -12.77 23.17
N GLU A 146 -21.11 -12.82 22.19
CA GLU A 146 -21.84 -14.04 21.83
C GLU A 146 -20.91 -15.18 21.35
N LEU A 147 -19.67 -14.88 20.96
CA LEU A 147 -18.65 -15.90 20.65
C LEU A 147 -18.42 -16.88 21.80
N ALA A 148 -18.56 -16.43 23.07
CA ALA A 148 -18.37 -17.27 24.23
C ALA A 148 -19.34 -18.47 24.28
N THR A 149 -20.50 -18.37 23.64
CA THR A 149 -21.55 -19.41 23.65
C THR A 149 -21.90 -19.92 22.25
N ALA A 150 -21.42 -19.26 21.20
CA ALA A 150 -21.72 -19.65 19.83
C ALA A 150 -21.07 -21.00 19.49
N ARG A 151 -21.77 -21.77 18.65
CA ARG A 151 -21.15 -22.92 17.97
C ARG A 151 -20.24 -22.38 16.85
N PRO A 152 -19.03 -22.95 16.67
CA PRO A 152 -18.15 -22.56 15.57
C PRO A 152 -18.89 -22.55 14.22
N GLY A 153 -18.77 -21.44 13.47
CA GLY A 153 -19.46 -21.26 12.18
C GLY A 153 -20.89 -20.74 12.25
N HIS A 154 -21.46 -20.54 13.44
CA HIS A 154 -22.86 -20.14 13.64
C HIS A 154 -23.01 -18.94 14.59
N LEU A 155 -22.09 -17.97 14.50
CA LEU A 155 -22.19 -16.75 15.28
C LEU A 155 -23.44 -15.93 14.91
N GLN A 156 -24.09 -15.40 15.93
CA GLN A 156 -25.22 -14.46 15.80
C GLN A 156 -24.92 -13.28 16.73
N SER A 157 -24.20 -12.29 16.23
CA SER A 157 -23.83 -11.11 16.99
C SER A 157 -24.74 -9.93 16.69
N LYS A 158 -25.11 -9.18 17.74
CA LYS A 158 -25.87 -7.93 17.61
C LYS A 158 -25.03 -6.83 16.98
N ALA A 159 -23.77 -6.72 17.38
CA ALA A 159 -22.85 -5.73 16.83
C ALA A 159 -22.45 -6.05 15.40
N LEU A 160 -22.32 -7.34 15.05
CA LEU A 160 -21.84 -7.80 13.74
C LEU A 160 -22.87 -8.71 13.05
N PRO A 161 -24.02 -8.18 12.60
CA PRO A 161 -25.16 -8.99 12.14
C PRO A 161 -24.88 -9.86 10.91
N ASN A 162 -23.85 -9.56 10.14
CA ASN A 162 -23.44 -10.35 8.97
C ASN A 162 -22.41 -11.43 9.29
N LEU A 163 -21.62 -11.25 10.37
CA LEU A 163 -20.55 -12.17 10.74
C LEU A 163 -21.12 -13.49 11.27
N ARG A 164 -20.81 -14.58 10.57
CA ARG A 164 -21.26 -15.94 10.92
C ARG A 164 -20.11 -16.82 11.38
N ARG A 165 -18.92 -16.58 10.87
CA ARG A 165 -17.74 -17.43 11.03
C ARG A 165 -16.54 -16.62 11.45
N VAL A 166 -15.86 -17.06 12.50
CA VAL A 166 -14.53 -16.59 12.88
C VAL A 166 -13.58 -17.77 12.70
N ILE A 167 -12.52 -17.58 11.92
CA ILE A 167 -11.45 -18.55 11.68
C ILE A 167 -10.20 -17.96 12.31
N GLN A 168 -9.72 -18.58 13.38
CA GLN A 168 -8.54 -18.13 14.08
C GLN A 168 -7.29 -18.84 13.59
N LEU A 169 -6.24 -18.06 13.39
CA LEU A 169 -4.88 -18.55 13.10
C LEU A 169 -4.21 -19.00 14.40
N GLY A 170 -3.34 -20.01 14.29
CA GLY A 170 -2.63 -20.59 15.44
C GLY A 170 -3.36 -21.79 16.05
N PRO A 171 -2.71 -22.47 17.03
CA PRO A 171 -3.10 -23.80 17.46
C PRO A 171 -4.38 -23.85 18.33
N ASP A 172 -4.62 -22.84 19.15
CA ASP A 172 -5.67 -22.86 20.17
C ASP A 172 -6.79 -21.85 19.87
N PRO A 173 -7.80 -22.23 19.07
CA PRO A 173 -8.88 -21.32 18.72
C PRO A 173 -9.73 -20.96 19.94
N MET A 174 -10.07 -19.66 20.05
CA MET A 174 -11.01 -19.19 21.07
C MET A 174 -12.38 -19.89 20.91
N ARG A 175 -13.13 -19.95 22.01
CA ARG A 175 -14.47 -20.52 21.98
C ARG A 175 -15.34 -19.79 20.92
N GLY A 176 -16.11 -20.55 20.14
CA GLY A 176 -16.94 -20.03 19.04
C GLY A 176 -16.20 -19.81 17.72
N ALA A 177 -14.87 -19.81 17.71
CA ALA A 177 -14.07 -19.77 16.47
C ALA A 177 -13.76 -21.18 15.96
N MET A 178 -13.46 -21.26 14.67
CA MET A 178 -12.89 -22.43 14.01
C MET A 178 -11.37 -22.29 13.96
N SER A 179 -10.62 -23.38 14.04
CA SER A 179 -9.19 -23.37 13.73
C SER A 179 -8.97 -23.24 12.20
N PHE A 180 -7.97 -22.47 11.80
CA PHE A 180 -7.56 -22.40 10.39
C PHE A 180 -7.16 -23.79 9.85
N ASP A 181 -6.44 -24.59 10.66
CA ASP A 181 -6.02 -25.93 10.28
C ASP A 181 -7.20 -26.90 10.11
N GLU A 182 -8.25 -26.76 10.94
CA GLU A 182 -9.48 -27.52 10.77
C GLU A 182 -10.16 -27.20 9.44
N VAL A 183 -10.24 -25.91 9.08
CA VAL A 183 -10.79 -25.49 7.77
C VAL A 183 -9.95 -26.04 6.63
N MET A 184 -8.62 -25.96 6.73
CA MET A 184 -7.69 -26.58 5.78
C MET A 184 -7.91 -28.10 5.68
N ALA A 185 -8.07 -28.80 6.81
CA ALA A 185 -8.29 -30.25 6.82
C ALA A 185 -9.59 -30.65 6.12
N ARG A 186 -10.66 -29.89 6.29
CA ARG A 186 -11.96 -30.11 5.63
C ARG A 186 -11.86 -30.02 4.10
N GLY A 187 -10.90 -29.23 3.58
CA GLY A 187 -10.64 -29.13 2.13
C GLY A 187 -9.88 -30.31 1.52
N GLY A 188 -9.32 -31.21 2.34
CA GLY A 188 -8.44 -32.29 1.87
C GLY A 188 -9.11 -33.33 0.95
N ALA A 189 -10.43 -33.49 1.04
CA ALA A 189 -11.23 -34.42 0.23
C ALA A 189 -12.17 -33.70 -0.75
N GLY A 190 -12.05 -32.38 -0.91
CA GLY A 190 -12.93 -31.59 -1.76
C GLY A 190 -12.77 -31.92 -3.25
N PRO A 191 -13.87 -32.06 -4.01
CA PRO A 191 -13.78 -32.38 -5.42
C PRO A 191 -13.18 -31.20 -6.21
N LYS A 192 -12.01 -31.42 -6.81
CA LYS A 192 -11.32 -30.44 -7.68
C LYS A 192 -12.25 -29.91 -8.78
N ALA A 193 -13.11 -30.77 -9.34
CA ALA A 193 -14.09 -30.41 -10.37
C ALA A 193 -15.03 -29.27 -9.93
N ARG A 194 -15.38 -29.18 -8.64
CA ARG A 194 -16.22 -28.10 -8.12
C ARG A 194 -15.48 -26.76 -8.15
N LEU A 195 -14.21 -26.76 -7.74
CA LEU A 195 -13.36 -25.56 -7.79
C LEU A 195 -13.16 -25.09 -9.23
N ASP A 196 -12.95 -26.02 -10.16
CA ASP A 196 -12.75 -25.70 -11.57
C ASP A 196 -14.03 -25.13 -12.20
N GLY A 197 -15.21 -25.69 -11.87
CA GLY A 197 -16.51 -25.17 -12.28
C GLY A 197 -16.77 -23.74 -11.78
N ILE A 198 -16.43 -23.45 -10.50
CA ILE A 198 -16.53 -22.09 -9.96
C ILE A 198 -15.58 -21.18 -10.72
N GLY A 199 -14.30 -21.56 -10.86
CA GLY A 199 -13.29 -20.75 -11.56
C GLY A 199 -13.71 -20.38 -12.98
N ALA A 200 -14.38 -21.29 -13.71
CA ALA A 200 -14.91 -21.04 -15.05
C ALA A 200 -16.09 -20.03 -15.06
N SER A 201 -16.78 -19.85 -13.94
CA SER A 201 -17.91 -18.91 -13.80
C SER A 201 -17.50 -17.48 -13.43
N LEU A 202 -16.21 -17.26 -13.09
CA LEU A 202 -15.70 -15.96 -12.70
C LEU A 202 -15.38 -15.12 -13.94
N LYS A 203 -15.50 -13.80 -13.78
CA LYS A 203 -15.19 -12.82 -14.82
C LYS A 203 -14.05 -11.90 -14.38
N PRO A 204 -13.20 -11.40 -15.29
CA PRO A 204 -12.12 -10.46 -14.97
C PRO A 204 -12.59 -9.21 -14.23
N GLU A 205 -13.82 -8.74 -14.48
CA GLU A 205 -14.42 -7.58 -13.86
C GLU A 205 -15.10 -7.86 -12.52
N ASP A 206 -15.20 -9.12 -12.09
CA ASP A 206 -15.77 -9.42 -10.77
C ASP A 206 -14.95 -8.74 -9.67
N ALA A 207 -15.65 -8.18 -8.67
CA ALA A 207 -15.00 -7.64 -7.47
C ALA A 207 -14.31 -8.77 -6.71
N ILE A 208 -13.05 -8.56 -6.34
CA ILE A 208 -12.26 -9.61 -5.67
C ILE A 208 -11.58 -9.13 -4.40
N ASN A 209 -11.47 -7.81 -4.24
CA ASN A 209 -10.83 -7.24 -3.08
C ASN A 209 -11.49 -5.92 -2.67
N ILE A 210 -11.62 -5.70 -1.37
CA ILE A 210 -12.02 -4.44 -0.76
C ILE A 210 -10.91 -4.02 0.19
N GLN A 211 -10.36 -2.82 -0.01
CA GLN A 211 -9.35 -2.24 0.86
C GLN A 211 -9.84 -0.92 1.43
N PHE A 212 -9.78 -0.81 2.75
CA PHE A 212 -10.13 0.43 3.43
C PHE A 212 -9.00 1.44 3.35
N THR A 213 -9.33 2.67 2.90
CA THR A 213 -8.43 3.81 2.85
C THR A 213 -8.86 4.84 3.89
N SER A 214 -7.88 5.51 4.51
CA SER A 214 -8.13 6.64 5.41
C SER A 214 -8.59 7.83 4.58
N GLY A 215 -9.88 8.13 4.60
CA GLY A 215 -10.42 9.32 3.95
C GLY A 215 -10.17 10.60 4.77
N THR A 216 -10.10 11.74 4.08
CA THR A 216 -10.07 13.08 4.69
C THR A 216 -11.34 13.40 5.52
N THR A 217 -12.38 12.60 5.38
CA THR A 217 -13.69 12.75 6.06
C THR A 217 -13.81 11.96 7.37
N GLY A 218 -12.72 11.39 7.88
CA GLY A 218 -12.66 10.69 9.18
C GLY A 218 -13.15 9.24 9.19
N ARG A 219 -13.93 8.77 8.20
CA ARG A 219 -14.36 7.36 8.10
C ARG A 219 -13.63 6.64 6.97
N PRO A 220 -13.09 5.44 7.20
CA PRO A 220 -12.43 4.65 6.16
C PRO A 220 -13.41 4.29 5.02
N LYS A 221 -12.96 4.41 3.76
CA LYS A 221 -13.73 4.05 2.56
C LYS A 221 -13.20 2.76 1.96
N GLY A 222 -14.09 1.84 1.60
CA GLY A 222 -13.72 0.53 1.04
C GLY A 222 -13.55 0.55 -0.48
N ALA A 223 -12.36 0.82 -0.99
CA ALA A 223 -12.08 0.76 -2.43
C ALA A 223 -12.23 -0.67 -2.95
N THR A 224 -13.06 -0.87 -3.99
CA THR A 224 -13.40 -2.19 -4.55
C THR A 224 -12.62 -2.43 -5.83
N LEU A 225 -11.79 -3.47 -5.84
CA LEU A 225 -10.89 -3.82 -6.94
C LEU A 225 -11.33 -5.10 -7.64
N SER A 226 -11.06 -5.20 -8.94
CA SER A 226 -11.37 -6.36 -9.77
C SER A 226 -10.15 -7.24 -10.01
N HIS A 227 -10.37 -8.50 -10.47
CA HIS A 227 -9.27 -9.35 -10.92
C HIS A 227 -8.44 -8.66 -12.00
N ARG A 228 -9.13 -8.10 -13.02
CA ARG A 228 -8.50 -7.44 -14.16
C ARG A 228 -7.61 -6.28 -13.74
N SER A 229 -8.08 -5.44 -12.84
CA SER A 229 -7.32 -4.24 -12.43
C SER A 229 -6.03 -4.60 -11.70
N ILE A 230 -6.09 -5.50 -10.71
CA ILE A 230 -4.90 -5.83 -9.91
C ILE A 230 -3.91 -6.74 -10.63
N ILE A 231 -4.36 -7.67 -11.50
CA ILE A 231 -3.44 -8.51 -12.30
C ILE A 231 -2.63 -7.65 -13.27
N ASN A 232 -3.30 -6.79 -14.06
CA ASN A 232 -2.61 -5.99 -15.06
C ASN A 232 -1.69 -4.95 -14.42
N ASN A 233 -2.08 -4.38 -13.29
CA ASN A 233 -1.24 -3.45 -12.55
C ASN A 233 0.02 -4.14 -12.00
N ALA A 234 -0.13 -5.32 -11.42
CA ALA A 234 0.98 -6.14 -10.94
C ALA A 234 1.97 -6.49 -12.06
N ILE A 235 1.47 -6.93 -13.22
CA ILE A 235 2.31 -7.27 -14.39
C ILE A 235 3.05 -6.04 -14.92
N SER A 236 2.37 -4.90 -15.03
CA SER A 236 2.97 -3.65 -15.51
C SER A 236 4.08 -3.18 -14.57
N SER A 237 3.83 -3.25 -13.26
CA SER A 237 4.81 -2.87 -12.24
C SER A 237 6.02 -3.81 -12.23
N ALA A 238 5.80 -5.13 -12.29
CA ALA A 238 6.87 -6.12 -12.38
C ALA A 238 7.74 -5.92 -13.63
N ARG A 239 7.12 -5.53 -14.74
CA ARG A 239 7.84 -5.22 -15.99
C ARG A 239 8.74 -3.99 -15.84
N ALA A 240 8.25 -2.92 -15.21
CA ALA A 240 9.05 -1.72 -14.97
C ALA A 240 10.28 -2.02 -14.10
N MET A 241 10.18 -2.97 -13.18
CA MET A 241 11.30 -3.50 -12.37
C MET A 241 12.16 -4.52 -13.11
N ARG A 242 11.76 -4.98 -14.30
CA ARG A 242 12.39 -6.08 -15.05
C ARG A 242 12.51 -7.38 -14.25
N LEU A 243 11.45 -7.76 -13.56
CA LEU A 243 11.42 -9.04 -12.87
C LEU A 243 11.47 -10.21 -13.86
N THR A 244 12.15 -11.24 -13.44
CA THR A 244 12.33 -12.51 -14.16
C THR A 244 12.03 -13.69 -13.22
N PRO A 245 11.93 -14.92 -13.72
CA PRO A 245 11.75 -16.09 -12.85
C PRO A 245 12.93 -16.34 -11.89
N ASP A 246 14.09 -15.74 -12.14
CA ASP A 246 15.30 -15.94 -11.31
C ASP A 246 15.38 -14.93 -10.16
N ASP A 247 14.44 -13.99 -10.10
CA ASP A 247 14.40 -12.99 -9.06
C ASP A 247 13.79 -13.49 -7.75
N ALA A 248 14.27 -12.89 -6.66
CA ALA A 248 13.72 -13.03 -5.33
C ALA A 248 13.33 -11.65 -4.81
N LEU A 249 12.04 -11.43 -4.59
CA LEU A 249 11.48 -10.17 -4.12
C LEU A 249 11.27 -10.22 -2.61
N CYS A 250 12.02 -9.41 -1.85
CA CYS A 250 11.79 -9.20 -0.43
C CYS A 250 10.61 -8.25 -0.20
N ILE A 251 9.63 -8.68 0.61
CA ILE A 251 8.34 -8.02 0.85
C ILE A 251 8.16 -7.73 2.35
N PRO A 252 8.85 -6.74 2.92
CA PRO A 252 8.62 -6.31 4.30
C PRO A 252 7.37 -5.44 4.46
N VAL A 253 6.83 -4.96 3.34
CA VAL A 253 5.61 -4.13 3.31
C VAL A 253 4.37 -4.94 3.66
N PRO A 254 3.35 -4.31 4.30
CA PRO A 254 2.17 -5.04 4.77
C PRO A 254 1.31 -5.63 3.64
N LEU A 255 0.93 -6.90 3.79
CA LEU A 255 0.06 -7.62 2.85
C LEU A 255 -1.38 -7.08 2.82
N TYR A 256 -1.87 -6.48 3.91
CA TYR A 256 -3.20 -5.90 3.92
C TYR A 256 -3.34 -4.64 3.05
N HIS A 257 -2.24 -4.14 2.50
CA HIS A 257 -2.19 -3.01 1.56
C HIS A 257 -1.86 -3.47 0.14
N CYS A 258 -2.32 -2.72 -0.88
CA CYS A 258 -2.00 -3.00 -2.29
C CYS A 258 -0.49 -3.17 -2.53
N PHE A 259 0.35 -2.46 -1.79
CA PHE A 259 1.80 -2.55 -1.94
C PHE A 259 2.29 -3.99 -1.68
N GLY A 260 1.80 -4.65 -0.62
CA GLY A 260 2.16 -6.04 -0.35
C GLY A 260 1.45 -7.04 -1.27
N MET A 261 0.10 -7.00 -1.32
CA MET A 261 -0.65 -8.05 -2.00
C MET A 261 -0.65 -7.95 -3.54
N VAL A 262 -0.59 -6.74 -4.09
CA VAL A 262 -0.59 -6.54 -5.56
C VAL A 262 0.83 -6.41 -6.07
N LEU A 263 1.59 -5.42 -5.57
CA LEU A 263 2.95 -5.16 -6.06
C LEU A 263 3.97 -6.16 -5.51
N GLY A 264 3.70 -6.78 -4.35
CA GLY A 264 4.49 -7.89 -3.83
C GLY A 264 4.03 -9.22 -4.44
N ASN A 265 2.94 -9.80 -3.92
CA ASN A 265 2.52 -11.16 -4.23
C ASN A 265 2.19 -11.38 -5.72
N LEU A 266 1.27 -10.57 -6.28
CA LEU A 266 0.88 -10.75 -7.68
C LEU A 266 1.98 -10.36 -8.66
N ALA A 267 2.78 -9.32 -8.37
CA ALA A 267 3.87 -8.89 -9.23
C ALA A 267 4.97 -9.97 -9.30
N ALA A 268 5.41 -10.51 -8.16
CA ALA A 268 6.37 -11.62 -8.15
C ALA A 268 5.82 -12.85 -8.85
N ALA A 269 4.58 -13.25 -8.52
CA ALA A 269 3.93 -14.41 -9.14
C ALA A 269 3.80 -14.26 -10.67
N SER A 270 3.57 -13.04 -11.17
CA SER A 270 3.38 -12.80 -12.60
C SER A 270 4.58 -13.19 -13.47
N TYR A 271 5.77 -13.22 -12.89
CA TYR A 271 7.00 -13.62 -13.56
C TYR A 271 7.60 -14.93 -13.00
N GLY A 272 6.93 -15.59 -12.05
CA GLY A 272 7.45 -16.80 -11.43
C GLY A 272 8.61 -16.54 -10.48
N ALA A 273 8.76 -15.30 -9.99
CA ALA A 273 9.77 -14.91 -9.03
C ALA A 273 9.44 -15.38 -7.61
N LYS A 274 10.45 -15.53 -6.76
CA LYS A 274 10.32 -15.92 -5.36
C LYS A 274 9.84 -14.74 -4.51
N MET A 275 8.83 -14.94 -3.68
CA MET A 275 8.35 -14.01 -2.65
C MET A 275 9.04 -14.33 -1.33
N VAL A 276 9.74 -13.38 -0.73
CA VAL A 276 10.44 -13.52 0.55
C VAL A 276 9.84 -12.57 1.57
N PHE A 277 9.37 -13.11 2.69
CA PHE A 277 8.77 -12.35 3.78
C PHE A 277 9.69 -12.42 5.00
N PRO A 278 10.29 -11.28 5.41
CA PRO A 278 11.23 -11.25 6.54
C PRO A 278 10.56 -11.42 7.90
N GLY A 279 9.24 -11.14 8.01
CA GLY A 279 8.52 -11.27 9.27
C GLY A 279 7.07 -10.81 9.20
N GLU A 280 6.38 -10.85 10.34
CA GLU A 280 4.98 -10.42 10.46
C GLU A 280 4.80 -8.91 10.23
N GLY A 281 5.82 -8.12 10.51
CA GLY A 281 5.87 -6.68 10.26
C GLY A 281 7.28 -6.28 9.86
N PHE A 282 7.43 -5.02 9.48
CA PHE A 282 8.75 -4.49 9.16
C PHE A 282 9.65 -4.46 10.41
N ASP A 283 10.82 -5.04 10.27
CA ASP A 283 11.97 -4.93 11.13
C ASP A 283 13.20 -4.76 10.24
N PRO A 284 14.04 -3.74 10.45
CA PRO A 284 15.17 -3.44 9.57
C PRO A 284 16.22 -4.56 9.58
N LEU A 285 16.54 -5.12 10.75
CA LEU A 285 17.53 -6.17 10.90
C LEU A 285 17.05 -7.46 10.21
N ALA A 286 15.83 -7.93 10.54
CA ALA A 286 15.26 -9.12 9.92
C ALA A 286 15.12 -8.96 8.39
N THR A 287 14.90 -7.74 7.89
CA THR A 287 14.84 -7.50 6.44
C THR A 287 16.22 -7.62 5.79
N LEU A 288 17.27 -7.06 6.40
CA LEU A 288 18.65 -7.20 5.92
C LEU A 288 19.12 -8.67 5.94
N GLU A 289 18.83 -9.38 7.02
CA GLU A 289 19.09 -10.83 7.14
C GLU A 289 18.38 -11.64 6.05
N ALA A 290 17.12 -11.35 5.78
CA ALA A 290 16.35 -12.02 4.74
C ALA A 290 16.88 -11.73 3.33
N VAL A 291 17.31 -10.50 3.06
CA VAL A 291 17.93 -10.12 1.77
C VAL A 291 19.20 -10.92 1.53
N GLU A 292 20.08 -11.00 2.50
CA GLU A 292 21.33 -11.76 2.37
C GLU A 292 21.06 -13.27 2.28
N ALA A 293 20.33 -13.84 3.24
CA ALA A 293 20.10 -15.29 3.33
C ALA A 293 19.39 -15.87 2.11
N GLU A 294 18.45 -15.13 1.53
CA GLU A 294 17.69 -15.56 0.35
C GLU A 294 18.25 -15.01 -0.97
N SER A 295 19.37 -14.27 -0.91
CA SER A 295 19.97 -13.57 -2.05
C SER A 295 18.91 -12.79 -2.83
N CYS A 296 18.15 -11.94 -2.12
CA CYS A 296 17.07 -11.19 -2.73
C CYS A 296 17.62 -10.22 -3.77
N THR A 297 17.00 -10.20 -4.94
CA THR A 297 17.39 -9.34 -6.08
C THR A 297 16.53 -8.10 -6.19
N ALA A 298 15.38 -8.10 -5.51
CA ALA A 298 14.45 -6.99 -5.46
C ALA A 298 13.94 -6.77 -4.02
N LEU A 299 13.69 -5.50 -3.68
CA LEU A 299 13.22 -5.09 -2.36
C LEU A 299 12.15 -4.02 -2.47
N HIS A 300 11.03 -4.21 -1.78
CA HIS A 300 9.97 -3.21 -1.63
C HIS A 300 10.07 -2.50 -0.30
N GLY A 301 9.82 -1.20 -0.29
CA GLY A 301 9.75 -0.45 0.94
C GLY A 301 9.16 0.95 0.77
N VAL A 302 8.74 1.53 1.88
CA VAL A 302 8.47 2.97 1.97
C VAL A 302 9.77 3.68 2.37
N PRO A 303 9.90 5.01 2.13
CA PRO A 303 11.14 5.74 2.44
C PRO A 303 11.65 5.53 3.87
N THR A 304 10.75 5.51 4.86
CA THR A 304 11.14 5.28 6.27
C THR A 304 11.73 3.89 6.52
N MET A 305 11.29 2.86 5.81
CA MET A 305 11.86 1.51 5.90
C MET A 305 13.28 1.48 5.35
N PHE A 306 13.51 2.09 4.18
CA PHE A 306 14.85 2.16 3.59
C PHE A 306 15.81 2.98 4.45
N ALA A 307 15.36 4.12 4.99
CA ALA A 307 16.17 4.90 5.92
C ALA A 307 16.55 4.08 7.16
N ALA A 308 15.59 3.36 7.77
CA ALA A 308 15.84 2.54 8.94
C ALA A 308 16.83 1.38 8.69
N MET A 309 16.81 0.80 7.48
CA MET A 309 17.80 -0.23 7.09
C MET A 309 19.19 0.39 6.88
N LEU A 310 19.29 1.49 6.13
CA LEU A 310 20.56 2.18 5.83
C LEU A 310 21.23 2.79 7.06
N ASP A 311 20.44 3.18 8.06
CA ASP A 311 20.94 3.77 9.31
C ASP A 311 21.07 2.73 10.43
N HIS A 312 20.86 1.43 10.13
CA HIS A 312 20.98 0.38 11.14
C HIS A 312 22.44 0.16 11.55
N PRO A 313 22.78 0.07 12.86
CA PRO A 313 24.17 -0.08 13.33
C PRO A 313 24.93 -1.28 12.75
N GLU A 314 24.19 -2.33 12.36
CA GLU A 314 24.78 -3.55 11.79
C GLU A 314 24.73 -3.58 10.26
N PHE A 315 24.36 -2.47 9.60
CA PHE A 315 24.17 -2.44 8.13
C PHE A 315 25.39 -2.98 7.36
N ASP A 316 26.58 -2.53 7.72
CA ASP A 316 27.83 -2.86 7.00
C ASP A 316 28.24 -4.35 7.07
N ARG A 317 27.59 -5.14 7.93
CA ARG A 317 27.90 -6.58 8.02
C ARG A 317 27.20 -7.43 6.96
N PHE A 318 26.18 -6.88 6.28
CA PHE A 318 25.36 -7.62 5.32
C PHE A 318 25.88 -7.51 3.90
N ASN A 319 25.88 -8.62 3.18
CA ASN A 319 26.15 -8.65 1.75
C ASN A 319 24.85 -8.41 0.97
N LEU A 320 24.64 -7.19 0.52
CA LEU A 320 23.46 -6.77 -0.24
C LEU A 320 23.71 -6.72 -1.76
N GLY A 321 24.85 -7.22 -2.24
CA GLY A 321 25.25 -7.15 -3.63
C GLY A 321 24.35 -7.90 -4.63
N SER A 322 23.40 -8.71 -4.15
CA SER A 322 22.38 -9.35 -4.98
C SER A 322 21.26 -8.41 -5.39
N LEU A 323 21.02 -7.31 -4.64
CA LEU A 323 19.97 -6.35 -4.94
C LEU A 323 20.25 -5.61 -6.24
N ARG A 324 19.21 -5.45 -7.06
CA ARG A 324 19.29 -4.73 -8.32
C ARG A 324 18.08 -3.83 -8.61
N THR A 325 16.92 -4.13 -8.02
CA THR A 325 15.66 -3.44 -8.34
C THR A 325 14.68 -3.47 -7.15
N GLY A 326 13.51 -2.90 -7.34
CA GLY A 326 12.44 -2.83 -6.34
C GLY A 326 11.58 -1.60 -6.53
N ILE A 327 10.75 -1.32 -5.55
CA ILE A 327 9.90 -0.13 -5.52
C ILE A 327 10.07 0.60 -4.20
N MET A 328 10.36 1.91 -4.30
CA MET A 328 10.13 2.86 -3.21
C MET A 328 8.83 3.60 -3.52
N ALA A 329 7.86 3.56 -2.61
CA ALA A 329 6.55 4.19 -2.82
C ALA A 329 5.84 4.50 -1.49
N GLY A 330 4.65 5.07 -1.56
CA GLY A 330 3.77 5.28 -0.41
C GLY A 330 3.85 6.66 0.23
N SER A 331 4.91 7.40 0.02
CA SER A 331 5.08 8.81 0.36
C SER A 331 6.09 9.45 -0.59
N LEU A 332 6.42 10.73 -0.37
CA LEU A 332 7.49 11.40 -1.09
C LEU A 332 8.80 10.60 -0.95
N CYS A 333 9.48 10.34 -2.07
CA CYS A 333 10.72 9.59 -2.13
C CYS A 333 11.91 10.56 -2.23
N PRO A 334 12.63 10.84 -1.12
CA PRO A 334 13.69 11.85 -1.11
C PRO A 334 14.86 11.47 -2.00
N ALA A 335 15.31 12.40 -2.85
CA ALA A 335 16.42 12.16 -3.76
C ALA A 335 17.73 11.73 -3.06
N PRO A 336 18.12 12.29 -1.90
CA PRO A 336 19.29 11.80 -1.16
C PRO A 336 19.17 10.34 -0.72
N LEU A 337 17.98 9.93 -0.25
CA LEU A 337 17.72 8.55 0.16
C LEU A 337 17.80 7.59 -1.04
N MET A 338 17.24 7.99 -2.17
CA MET A 338 17.31 7.22 -3.42
C MET A 338 18.76 6.99 -3.87
N ARG A 339 19.64 8.00 -3.76
CA ARG A 339 21.05 7.85 -4.09
C ARG A 339 21.75 6.87 -3.16
N ARG A 340 21.57 7.01 -1.84
CA ARG A 340 22.11 6.05 -0.87
C ARG A 340 21.66 4.62 -1.16
N LEU A 341 20.40 4.43 -1.51
CA LEU A 341 19.87 3.12 -1.87
C LEU A 341 20.58 2.51 -3.09
N MET A 342 20.83 3.33 -4.12
CA MET A 342 21.54 2.89 -5.32
C MET A 342 23.02 2.60 -5.07
N GLU A 343 23.66 3.36 -4.19
CA GLU A 343 25.09 3.29 -3.88
C GLU A 343 25.39 2.27 -2.79
N ASP A 344 24.80 2.42 -1.61
CA ASP A 344 25.12 1.65 -0.39
C ASP A 344 24.44 0.27 -0.40
N MET A 345 23.20 0.16 -0.92
CA MET A 345 22.48 -1.12 -1.04
C MET A 345 22.61 -1.79 -2.41
N HIS A 346 23.41 -1.23 -3.32
CA HIS A 346 23.61 -1.73 -4.69
C HIS A 346 22.34 -1.83 -5.55
N CYS A 347 21.22 -1.23 -5.10
CA CYS A 347 19.91 -1.32 -5.77
C CYS A 347 19.80 -0.32 -6.92
N SER A 348 20.71 -0.43 -7.90
CA SER A 348 20.88 0.54 -8.98
C SER A 348 19.64 0.75 -9.85
N GLY A 349 18.76 -0.24 -9.95
CA GLY A 349 17.50 -0.21 -10.71
C GLY A 349 16.26 -0.01 -9.87
N ILE A 350 16.38 0.53 -8.64
CA ILE A 350 15.19 0.86 -7.81
C ILE A 350 14.26 1.80 -8.56
N THR A 351 12.96 1.55 -8.50
CA THR A 351 11.94 2.38 -9.15
C THR A 351 11.11 3.13 -8.12
N ILE A 352 10.54 4.27 -8.51
CA ILE A 352 9.52 4.96 -7.74
C ILE A 352 8.16 4.63 -8.34
N GLY A 353 7.18 4.28 -7.49
CA GLY A 353 5.80 4.07 -7.88
C GLY A 353 4.87 5.10 -7.25
N TYR A 354 4.02 5.71 -8.07
CA TYR A 354 2.95 6.60 -7.60
C TYR A 354 1.59 6.02 -7.92
N GLY A 355 0.69 6.12 -6.96
CA GLY A 355 -0.71 5.76 -7.08
C GLY A 355 -1.41 5.68 -5.74
N MET A 356 -2.61 5.11 -5.76
CA MET A 356 -3.49 5.00 -4.60
C MET A 356 -4.29 3.69 -4.68
N THR A 357 -4.88 3.26 -3.58
CA THR A 357 -5.67 2.01 -3.57
C THR A 357 -6.75 2.03 -4.65
N GLU A 358 -7.38 3.18 -4.87
CA GLU A 358 -8.41 3.43 -5.87
C GLU A 358 -7.92 3.28 -7.32
N THR A 359 -6.60 3.13 -7.52
CA THR A 359 -5.96 2.92 -8.83
C THR A 359 -5.15 1.60 -8.92
N SER A 360 -5.37 0.63 -8.05
CA SER A 360 -5.01 -0.80 -8.13
C SER A 360 -3.53 -1.23 -8.04
N PRO A 361 -2.52 -0.54 -7.49
CA PRO A 361 -2.48 0.84 -7.05
C PRO A 361 -1.75 1.82 -7.96
N ILE A 362 -0.87 1.38 -8.90
CA ILE A 362 0.12 2.22 -9.61
C ILE A 362 -0.47 2.87 -10.85
N SER A 363 -0.44 4.21 -10.90
CA SER A 363 -0.72 5.01 -12.10
C SER A 363 0.54 5.40 -12.85
N PHE A 364 1.60 5.79 -12.14
CA PHE A 364 2.90 6.15 -12.69
C PHE A 364 4.00 5.33 -12.04
N GLN A 365 5.01 4.98 -12.81
CA GLN A 365 6.21 4.32 -12.29
C GLN A 365 7.43 4.71 -13.13
N SER A 366 8.58 4.94 -12.47
CA SER A 366 9.85 5.02 -13.19
C SER A 366 10.26 3.64 -13.70
N ASP A 367 10.93 3.60 -14.84
CA ASP A 367 11.48 2.36 -15.40
C ASP A 367 12.86 2.08 -14.81
N HIS A 368 13.23 0.80 -14.72
CA HIS A 368 14.57 0.37 -14.31
C HIS A 368 15.68 1.08 -15.10
N ASP A 369 15.45 1.38 -16.39
CA ASP A 369 16.42 2.00 -17.28
C ASP A 369 16.30 3.53 -17.36
N ASP A 370 15.35 4.14 -16.65
CA ASP A 370 15.28 5.60 -16.59
C ASP A 370 16.59 6.16 -15.98
N PRO A 371 17.13 7.27 -16.52
CA PRO A 371 18.30 7.90 -15.94
C PRO A 371 18.12 8.17 -14.44
N PRO A 372 19.15 7.97 -13.60
CA PRO A 372 19.06 8.19 -12.15
C PRO A 372 18.49 9.56 -11.78
N ALA A 373 18.85 10.62 -12.53
CA ALA A 373 18.32 11.97 -12.31
C ALA A 373 16.79 12.03 -12.47
N ARG A 374 16.20 11.27 -13.40
CA ARG A 374 14.75 11.18 -13.59
C ARG A 374 14.08 10.36 -12.47
N ARG A 375 14.69 9.27 -12.06
CA ARG A 375 14.18 8.42 -10.98
C ARG A 375 14.16 9.09 -9.62
N VAL A 376 15.07 10.03 -9.36
CA VAL A 376 15.11 10.76 -8.08
C VAL A 376 14.27 12.04 -8.07
N SER A 377 13.78 12.51 -9.23
CA SER A 377 13.04 13.77 -9.33
C SER A 377 11.60 13.63 -9.81
N THR A 378 11.19 12.44 -10.27
CA THR A 378 9.85 12.19 -10.80
C THR A 378 9.31 10.85 -10.34
N VAL A 379 8.01 10.66 -10.47
CA VAL A 379 7.37 9.34 -10.26
C VAL A 379 7.33 8.51 -11.54
N GLY A 380 8.14 8.87 -12.53
CA GLY A 380 8.23 8.17 -13.81
C GLY A 380 7.12 8.55 -14.79
N ARG A 381 6.76 7.60 -15.64
CA ARG A 381 5.75 7.76 -16.70
C ARG A 381 4.48 6.97 -16.40
N ILE A 382 3.42 7.34 -17.11
CA ILE A 382 2.11 6.70 -17.03
C ILE A 382 2.23 5.20 -17.38
N GLN A 383 1.51 4.35 -16.64
CA GLN A 383 1.42 2.91 -16.90
C GLN A 383 0.72 2.59 -18.23
N PRO A 384 1.02 1.44 -18.86
CA PRO A 384 0.32 0.98 -20.06
C PRO A 384 -1.20 0.94 -19.86
N HIS A 385 -1.96 1.30 -20.91
CA HIS A 385 -3.43 1.37 -20.94
C HIS A 385 -4.05 2.32 -19.91
N VAL A 386 -3.28 3.25 -19.39
CA VAL A 386 -3.74 4.30 -18.47
C VAL A 386 -3.65 5.64 -19.16
N GLU A 387 -4.58 6.51 -18.87
CA GLU A 387 -4.63 7.88 -19.37
C GLU A 387 -4.64 8.85 -18.19
N CYS A 388 -3.94 9.97 -18.32
CA CYS A 388 -3.82 10.96 -17.27
C CYS A 388 -3.94 12.36 -17.84
N ARG A 389 -4.49 13.26 -17.03
CA ARG A 389 -4.52 14.70 -17.27
C ARG A 389 -4.10 15.47 -16.03
N VAL A 390 -3.48 16.63 -16.23
CA VAL A 390 -3.34 17.65 -15.20
C VAL A 390 -4.25 18.81 -15.61
N VAL A 391 -5.16 19.20 -14.71
CA VAL A 391 -6.22 20.16 -14.97
C VAL A 391 -6.20 21.31 -13.97
N ASP A 392 -6.77 22.47 -14.37
CA ASP A 392 -7.09 23.58 -13.49
C ASP A 392 -8.38 23.32 -12.67
N ASP A 393 -8.83 24.31 -11.92
CA ASP A 393 -10.02 24.21 -11.08
C ASP A 393 -11.33 24.18 -11.90
N GLU A 394 -11.31 24.66 -13.14
CA GLU A 394 -12.39 24.57 -14.13
C GLU A 394 -12.42 23.25 -14.88
N GLY A 395 -11.42 22.34 -14.64
CA GLY A 395 -11.30 21.05 -15.29
C GLY A 395 -10.69 21.09 -16.68
N GLN A 396 -10.09 22.23 -17.10
CA GLN A 396 -9.41 22.36 -18.37
C GLN A 396 -8.00 21.77 -18.27
N THR A 397 -7.59 21.03 -19.32
CA THR A 397 -6.24 20.44 -19.35
C THR A 397 -5.18 21.52 -19.53
N LEU A 398 -4.24 21.57 -18.60
CA LEU A 398 -3.18 22.57 -18.57
C LEU A 398 -2.06 22.26 -19.61
N PRO A 399 -1.31 23.27 -20.06
CA PRO A 399 -0.07 23.06 -20.81
C PRO A 399 0.95 22.26 -20.01
N VAL A 400 1.89 21.58 -20.70
CA VAL A 400 3.02 20.90 -20.07
C VAL A 400 3.83 21.87 -19.18
N GLY A 401 4.35 21.37 -18.07
CA GLY A 401 5.13 22.15 -17.11
C GLY A 401 4.28 23.03 -16.17
N LYS A 402 2.96 23.02 -16.28
CA LYS A 402 2.06 23.71 -15.35
C LYS A 402 1.53 22.75 -14.29
N GLN A 403 1.50 23.22 -13.06
CA GLN A 403 0.94 22.48 -11.91
C GLN A 403 -0.58 22.57 -11.92
N GLY A 404 -1.25 21.44 -11.61
CA GLY A 404 -2.70 21.37 -11.44
C GLY A 404 -3.12 20.05 -10.83
N GLN A 405 -4.42 19.81 -10.78
CA GLN A 405 -5.02 18.58 -10.23
C GLN A 405 -4.76 17.39 -11.16
N LEU A 406 -4.29 16.30 -10.59
CA LEU A 406 -4.02 15.05 -11.31
C LEU A 406 -5.28 14.20 -11.43
N LEU A 407 -5.66 13.88 -12.66
CA LEU A 407 -6.74 12.95 -12.99
C LEU A 407 -6.17 11.71 -13.68
N THR A 408 -6.72 10.55 -13.40
CA THR A 408 -6.33 9.30 -14.08
C THR A 408 -7.55 8.48 -14.47
N ARG A 409 -7.48 7.75 -15.59
CA ARG A 409 -8.50 6.77 -15.99
C ARG A 409 -7.87 5.57 -16.70
N GLY A 410 -8.61 4.47 -16.75
CA GLY A 410 -8.21 3.23 -17.40
C GLY A 410 -8.61 2.01 -16.60
N TYR A 411 -8.09 0.85 -16.98
CA TYR A 411 -8.40 -0.44 -16.35
C TYR A 411 -8.12 -0.49 -14.84
N LEU A 412 -7.23 0.37 -14.37
CA LEU A 412 -6.75 0.38 -12.98
C LEU A 412 -7.72 1.04 -12.00
N VAL A 413 -8.64 1.90 -12.50
CA VAL A 413 -9.59 2.60 -11.64
C VAL A 413 -10.52 1.59 -10.96
N MET A 414 -10.70 1.74 -9.66
CA MET A 414 -11.59 0.90 -8.85
C MET A 414 -13.01 0.85 -9.40
N LYS A 415 -13.75 -0.17 -9.02
CA LYS A 415 -15.19 -0.26 -9.35
C LYS A 415 -16.04 0.80 -8.63
N GLY A 416 -15.52 1.36 -7.57
CA GLY A 416 -16.13 2.33 -6.68
C GLY A 416 -15.83 2.02 -5.22
N TYR A 417 -16.29 2.86 -4.32
CA TYR A 417 -16.30 2.57 -2.90
C TYR A 417 -17.46 1.63 -2.57
N TRP A 418 -17.17 0.58 -1.80
CA TRP A 418 -18.15 -0.44 -1.42
C TRP A 418 -19.29 0.18 -0.61
N ASN A 419 -20.55 -0.08 -1.05
CA ASN A 419 -21.77 0.48 -0.45
C ASN A 419 -21.78 2.01 -0.28
N ASP A 420 -21.04 2.74 -1.12
CA ASP A 420 -20.91 4.17 -1.01
C ASP A 420 -20.93 4.84 -2.40
N PRO A 421 -22.11 4.90 -3.05
CA PRO A 421 -22.26 5.46 -4.39
C PRO A 421 -22.02 6.98 -4.42
N GLU A 422 -22.31 7.70 -3.35
CA GLU A 422 -22.13 9.16 -3.29
C GLU A 422 -20.66 9.54 -3.32
N PHE A 423 -19.83 8.94 -2.45
CA PHE A 423 -18.38 9.15 -2.50
C PHE A 423 -17.76 8.60 -3.79
N THR A 424 -18.31 7.53 -4.35
CA THR A 424 -17.88 7.03 -5.66
C THR A 424 -18.09 8.08 -6.75
N ALA A 425 -19.26 8.69 -6.80
CA ALA A 425 -19.59 9.74 -7.78
C ALA A 425 -18.76 11.02 -7.59
N GLN A 426 -18.36 11.33 -6.35
CA GLN A 426 -17.44 12.44 -6.08
C GLN A 426 -16.03 12.17 -6.56
N ALA A 427 -15.53 10.92 -6.37
CA ALA A 427 -14.18 10.53 -6.71
C ALA A 427 -13.99 10.21 -8.20
N ILE A 428 -15.01 9.65 -8.85
CA ILE A 428 -14.97 9.24 -10.27
C ILE A 428 -16.02 10.02 -11.04
N LYS A 429 -15.57 10.95 -11.89
CA LYS A 429 -16.43 11.76 -12.75
C LYS A 429 -16.10 11.48 -14.22
N ASP A 430 -17.06 11.14 -15.02
CA ASP A 430 -16.90 10.83 -16.45
C ASP A 430 -15.78 9.80 -16.74
N GLY A 431 -15.63 8.82 -15.84
CA GLY A 431 -14.60 7.79 -15.90
C GLY A 431 -13.20 8.25 -15.46
N TRP A 432 -13.05 9.49 -15.01
CA TRP A 432 -11.81 10.02 -14.45
C TRP A 432 -11.80 9.95 -12.94
N MET A 433 -10.78 9.29 -12.40
CA MET A 433 -10.49 9.30 -10.97
C MET A 433 -9.81 10.61 -10.62
N HIS A 434 -10.42 11.39 -9.73
CA HIS A 434 -9.83 12.58 -9.11
C HIS A 434 -8.93 12.13 -7.97
N THR A 435 -7.61 12.24 -8.15
CA THR A 435 -6.65 11.69 -7.17
C THR A 435 -6.57 12.52 -5.89
N GLY A 436 -6.91 13.80 -5.97
CA GLY A 436 -6.69 14.79 -4.91
C GLY A 436 -5.23 15.25 -4.80
N ASP A 437 -4.36 14.75 -5.67
CA ASP A 437 -2.95 15.14 -5.71
C ASP A 437 -2.71 16.21 -6.80
N LEU A 438 -1.71 17.03 -6.57
CA LEU A 438 -1.22 18.03 -7.51
C LEU A 438 0.03 17.50 -8.22
N ALA A 439 0.11 17.76 -9.52
CA ALA A 439 1.21 17.26 -10.34
C ALA A 439 1.61 18.21 -11.46
N ILE A 440 2.81 17.99 -11.97
CA ILE A 440 3.35 18.59 -13.20
C ILE A 440 3.72 17.45 -14.13
N ILE A 441 3.36 17.57 -15.42
CA ILE A 441 3.84 16.68 -16.48
C ILE A 441 4.78 17.49 -17.39
N ASP A 442 5.98 16.95 -17.61
CA ASP A 442 6.96 17.58 -18.49
C ASP A 442 6.77 17.20 -19.98
N ALA A 443 7.55 17.82 -20.87
CA ALA A 443 7.48 17.59 -22.32
C ALA A 443 7.85 16.15 -22.74
N GLU A 444 8.51 15.38 -21.87
CA GLU A 444 8.89 13.98 -22.10
C GLU A 444 7.88 13.00 -21.49
N GLY A 445 6.84 13.50 -20.81
CA GLY A 445 5.77 12.73 -20.19
C GLY A 445 6.11 12.16 -18.82
N TYR A 446 7.15 12.64 -18.17
CA TYR A 446 7.41 12.33 -16.75
C TYR A 446 6.49 13.16 -15.87
N CYS A 447 6.04 12.55 -14.78
CA CYS A 447 5.17 13.16 -13.79
C CYS A 447 5.95 13.46 -12.51
N GLN A 448 5.78 14.66 -11.99
CA GLN A 448 6.23 15.06 -10.66
C GLN A 448 5.00 15.34 -9.80
N ILE A 449 4.90 14.69 -8.65
CA ILE A 449 3.88 15.00 -7.64
C ILE A 449 4.38 16.15 -6.79
N THR A 450 3.62 17.23 -6.74
CA THR A 450 4.00 18.46 -6.03
C THR A 450 3.29 18.64 -4.70
N GLY A 451 2.33 17.78 -4.39
CA GLY A 451 1.61 17.78 -3.11
C GLY A 451 0.19 17.26 -3.23
N ARG A 452 -0.57 17.46 -2.17
CA ARG A 452 -2.03 17.22 -2.14
C ARG A 452 -2.78 18.54 -2.14
N ALA A 453 -3.88 18.61 -2.86
CA ALA A 453 -4.73 19.78 -2.87
C ALA A 453 -5.27 20.09 -1.44
N GLY A 454 -5.57 19.03 -0.66
CA GLY A 454 -6.04 19.18 0.73
C GLY A 454 -4.95 19.46 1.77
N ASP A 455 -3.67 19.30 1.41
CA ASP A 455 -2.52 19.60 2.31
C ASP A 455 -1.92 20.98 2.02
N MET A 456 -2.35 21.66 0.95
CA MET A 456 -1.90 22.99 0.60
C MET A 456 -2.30 23.98 1.71
N LEU A 457 -1.35 24.77 2.16
CA LEU A 457 -1.55 25.79 3.16
C LEU A 457 -1.91 27.11 2.49
N ILE A 458 -2.85 27.84 3.06
CA ILE A 458 -3.17 29.21 2.62
C ILE A 458 -2.72 30.18 3.72
N ARG A 459 -1.56 30.78 3.52
CA ARG A 459 -0.96 31.73 4.47
C ARG A 459 -1.01 33.16 3.94
N GLY A 460 -1.91 33.94 4.49
CA GLY A 460 -2.04 35.36 4.09
C GLY A 460 -2.37 35.56 2.61
N GLY A 461 -3.08 34.59 1.99
CA GLY A 461 -3.43 34.60 0.57
C GLY A 461 -2.40 33.93 -0.35
N GLU A 462 -1.26 33.48 0.19
CA GLU A 462 -0.24 32.75 -0.56
C GLU A 462 -0.42 31.22 -0.42
N ASN A 463 -0.39 30.50 -1.51
CA ASN A 463 -0.44 29.05 -1.54
C ASN A 463 0.95 28.46 -1.23
N ILE A 464 1.04 27.65 -0.20
CA ILE A 464 2.28 26.96 0.22
C ILE A 464 2.06 25.47 0.10
N TYR A 465 2.99 24.81 -0.58
CA TYR A 465 2.97 23.35 -0.76
C TYR A 465 3.97 22.71 0.20
N PRO A 466 3.51 21.94 1.21
CA PRO A 466 4.37 21.31 2.20
C PRO A 466 5.54 20.50 1.62
N ALA A 467 5.29 19.79 0.53
CA ALA A 467 6.30 18.94 -0.11
C ALA A 467 7.55 19.74 -0.54
N GLU A 468 7.39 20.95 -1.04
CA GLU A 468 8.52 21.82 -1.44
C GLU A 468 9.45 22.13 -0.24
N ILE A 469 8.84 22.38 0.91
CA ILE A 469 9.60 22.69 2.13
C ILE A 469 10.21 21.41 2.72
N GLU A 470 9.49 20.30 2.68
CA GLU A 470 9.98 18.98 3.11
C GLU A 470 11.20 18.55 2.30
N GLU A 471 11.14 18.67 0.98
CA GLU A 471 12.27 18.40 0.07
C GLU A 471 13.49 19.24 0.41
N LEU A 472 13.30 20.55 0.70
CA LEU A 472 14.39 21.41 1.11
C LEU A 472 14.96 20.97 2.46
N LEU A 473 14.11 20.76 3.47
CA LEU A 473 14.54 20.43 4.83
C LEU A 473 15.39 19.16 4.89
N ILE A 474 15.05 18.14 4.10
CA ILE A 474 15.79 16.88 4.02
C ILE A 474 17.19 17.05 3.39
N THR A 475 17.45 18.16 2.68
CA THR A 475 18.82 18.46 2.19
C THR A 475 19.75 18.98 3.28
N HIS A 476 19.23 19.35 4.46
CA HIS A 476 20.06 19.78 5.58
C HIS A 476 20.83 18.58 6.17
N PRO A 477 22.16 18.71 6.41
CA PRO A 477 23.00 17.59 6.86
C PRO A 477 22.55 16.95 8.17
N ASP A 478 21.95 17.73 9.06
CA ASP A 478 21.53 17.28 10.39
C ASP A 478 20.09 16.72 10.43
N ILE A 479 19.33 16.80 9.35
CA ILE A 479 17.93 16.37 9.31
C ILE A 479 17.83 14.96 8.71
N ALA A 480 17.21 14.03 9.45
CA ALA A 480 16.89 12.70 8.99
C ALA A 480 15.52 12.66 8.30
N GLN A 481 14.51 13.29 8.92
CA GLN A 481 13.14 13.32 8.39
C GLN A 481 12.47 14.66 8.71
N ALA A 482 11.60 15.12 7.82
CA ALA A 482 10.82 16.33 8.03
C ALA A 482 9.39 16.14 7.49
N GLN A 483 8.40 16.67 8.22
CA GLN A 483 7.02 16.80 7.78
C GLN A 483 6.55 18.22 8.01
N VAL A 484 5.87 18.79 7.01
CA VAL A 484 5.38 20.18 7.04
C VAL A 484 3.86 20.19 6.90
N PHE A 485 3.21 21.04 7.69
CA PHE A 485 1.74 21.19 7.71
C PHE A 485 1.35 22.56 8.26
N GLY A 486 0.08 22.94 8.04
CA GLY A 486 -0.48 24.19 8.55
C GLY A 486 -0.96 24.07 9.99
N LEU A 487 -0.74 25.09 10.78
CA LEU A 487 -1.43 25.34 12.04
C LEU A 487 -2.39 26.52 11.87
N PRO A 488 -3.54 26.53 12.54
CA PRO A 488 -4.44 27.68 12.50
C PRO A 488 -3.76 28.95 12.99
N ASP A 489 -3.90 30.05 12.26
CA ASP A 489 -3.44 31.37 12.65
C ASP A 489 -4.56 32.41 12.45
N ALA A 490 -4.88 33.16 13.49
CA ALA A 490 -6.02 34.11 13.49
C ALA A 490 -5.87 35.24 12.46
N ARG A 491 -4.64 35.58 12.05
CA ARG A 491 -4.36 36.69 11.13
C ARG A 491 -4.12 36.21 9.70
N LEU A 492 -3.43 35.08 9.54
CA LEU A 492 -2.97 34.61 8.23
C LEU A 492 -3.79 33.43 7.70
N GLY A 493 -4.78 32.96 8.47
CA GLY A 493 -5.52 31.74 8.19
C GLY A 493 -4.75 30.52 8.65
N GLU A 494 -3.59 30.27 8.06
CA GLU A 494 -2.67 29.20 8.48
C GLU A 494 -1.24 29.73 8.63
N GLU A 495 -0.46 29.04 9.46
CA GLU A 495 0.96 29.27 9.64
C GLU A 495 1.76 27.98 9.42
N VAL A 496 2.94 28.10 8.83
CA VAL A 496 3.77 26.94 8.49
C VAL A 496 4.40 26.34 9.75
N ALA A 497 4.18 25.03 9.94
CA ALA A 497 4.79 24.24 10.99
C ALA A 497 5.60 23.08 10.41
N ALA A 498 6.70 22.71 11.08
CA ALA A 498 7.54 21.58 10.73
C ALA A 498 7.77 20.66 11.93
N TRP A 499 7.61 19.35 11.70
CA TRP A 499 8.00 18.28 12.61
C TRP A 499 9.26 17.63 12.05
N ILE A 500 10.33 17.60 12.82
CA ILE A 500 11.68 17.26 12.34
C ILE A 500 12.30 16.21 13.26
N ILE A 501 12.86 15.17 12.64
CA ILE A 501 13.73 14.20 13.29
C ILE A 501 15.16 14.49 12.86
N LEU A 502 16.04 14.69 13.83
CA LEU A 502 17.47 14.92 13.60
C LEU A 502 18.21 13.59 13.41
N ARG A 503 19.34 13.64 12.74
CA ARG A 503 20.27 12.50 12.68
C ARG A 503 20.88 12.23 14.05
N PRO A 504 21.28 10.99 14.34
CA PRO A 504 21.94 10.66 15.59
C PRO A 504 23.16 11.57 15.87
N GLY A 505 23.18 12.20 17.05
CA GLY A 505 24.26 13.10 17.47
C GLY A 505 24.19 14.53 16.91
N ALA A 506 23.29 14.83 15.99
CA ALA A 506 23.11 16.17 15.45
C ALA A 506 22.51 17.13 16.50
N ARG A 507 22.90 18.41 16.41
CA ARG A 507 22.36 19.47 17.26
C ARG A 507 22.00 20.67 16.40
N LEU A 508 20.72 20.86 16.17
CA LEU A 508 20.19 21.96 15.38
C LEU A 508 19.18 22.75 16.21
N THR A 509 19.32 24.07 16.24
CA THR A 509 18.37 24.95 16.92
C THR A 509 17.31 25.46 15.95
N THR A 510 16.16 25.84 16.48
CA THR A 510 15.06 26.42 15.69
C THR A 510 15.52 27.66 14.91
N ASP A 511 16.32 28.54 15.54
CA ASP A 511 16.76 29.76 14.90
C ASP A 511 17.79 29.49 13.79
N ALA A 512 18.77 28.60 14.04
CA ALA A 512 19.71 28.19 13.01
C ALA A 512 19.03 27.59 11.78
N LEU A 513 18.02 26.74 12.00
CA LEU A 513 17.25 26.17 10.88
C LEU A 513 16.42 27.22 10.14
N LYS A 514 15.79 28.16 10.86
CA LYS A 514 15.05 29.27 10.22
C LYS A 514 15.97 30.14 9.37
N ASP A 515 17.17 30.46 9.87
CA ASP A 515 18.13 31.27 9.14
C ASP A 515 18.62 30.52 7.88
N TRP A 516 18.94 29.24 8.02
CA TRP A 516 19.29 28.39 6.88
C TRP A 516 18.17 28.33 5.81
N CYS A 517 16.90 28.23 6.23
CA CYS A 517 15.76 28.26 5.32
C CYS A 517 15.60 29.59 4.60
N LYS A 518 15.78 30.74 5.32
CA LYS A 518 15.65 32.10 4.75
C LYS A 518 16.59 32.37 3.58
N GLU A 519 17.72 31.69 3.54
CA GLU A 519 18.69 31.81 2.44
C GLU A 519 18.28 31.02 1.19
N LYS A 520 17.32 30.08 1.32
CA LYS A 520 17.01 29.09 0.28
C LYS A 520 15.59 29.14 -0.25
N ILE A 521 14.64 29.63 0.56
CA ILE A 521 13.23 29.74 0.19
C ILE A 521 12.64 31.11 0.56
N ALA A 522 11.53 31.44 -0.07
CA ALA A 522 10.81 32.68 0.24
C ALA A 522 10.41 32.75 1.72
N ARG A 523 10.50 33.94 2.31
CA ARG A 523 10.27 34.15 3.75
C ARG A 523 8.92 33.64 4.25
N PHE A 524 7.88 33.72 3.43
CA PHE A 524 6.54 33.27 3.81
C PHE A 524 6.43 31.72 3.88
N LYS A 525 7.36 30.97 3.28
CA LYS A 525 7.45 29.51 3.32
C LYS A 525 8.30 28.99 4.49
N VAL A 526 9.08 29.85 5.15
CA VAL A 526 9.93 29.42 6.27
C VAL A 526 9.05 28.98 7.44
N PRO A 527 9.23 27.75 7.98
CA PRO A 527 8.44 27.27 9.11
C PRO A 527 8.58 28.18 10.34
N ARG A 528 7.45 28.70 10.81
CA ARG A 528 7.41 29.51 12.03
C ARG A 528 7.48 28.65 13.27
N HIS A 529 6.74 27.54 13.26
CA HIS A 529 6.69 26.58 14.35
C HIS A 529 7.51 25.35 13.97
N ILE A 530 8.54 25.05 14.75
CA ILE A 530 9.43 23.92 14.52
C ILE A 530 9.46 23.07 15.79
N ARG A 531 9.19 21.78 15.64
CA ARG A 531 9.32 20.78 16.68
C ARG A 531 10.38 19.76 16.28
N PHE A 532 11.44 19.67 17.07
CA PHE A 532 12.37 18.55 17.03
C PHE A 532 11.83 17.43 17.91
N ALA A 533 11.82 16.22 17.40
CA ALA A 533 11.28 15.04 18.08
C ALA A 533 12.15 13.82 17.77
N ASP A 534 12.10 12.82 18.64
CA ASP A 534 12.83 11.56 18.47
C ASP A 534 12.09 10.62 17.52
N ASP A 535 10.77 10.78 17.40
CA ASP A 535 9.90 10.01 16.52
C ASP A 535 8.79 10.86 15.88
N MET A 536 8.02 10.25 14.98
CA MET A 536 6.82 10.88 14.42
C MET A 536 5.66 9.87 14.36
N PRO A 537 4.41 10.36 14.51
CA PRO A 537 3.23 9.54 14.33
C PRO A 537 3.19 8.94 12.92
N LEU A 538 3.21 7.61 12.82
CA LEU A 538 3.12 6.88 11.57
C LEU A 538 1.84 6.03 11.50
N THR A 539 1.37 5.77 10.29
CA THR A 539 0.38 4.72 10.03
C THR A 539 1.04 3.35 10.18
N ALA A 540 0.24 2.28 10.23
CA ALA A 540 0.75 0.91 10.21
C ALA A 540 1.56 0.57 8.93
N THR A 541 1.40 1.37 7.87
CA THR A 541 2.17 1.26 6.62
C THR A 541 3.43 2.10 6.61
N GLY A 542 3.78 2.78 7.73
CA GLY A 542 4.94 3.65 7.83
C GLY A 542 4.76 5.05 7.23
N LYS A 543 3.52 5.45 6.89
CA LYS A 543 3.25 6.80 6.37
C LYS A 543 3.08 7.81 7.51
N PRO A 544 3.66 9.02 7.41
CA PRO A 544 3.46 10.08 8.38
C PRO A 544 2.00 10.49 8.53
N GLN A 545 1.54 10.68 9.77
CA GLN A 545 0.18 11.12 10.10
C GLN A 545 0.19 12.61 10.44
N LYS A 546 0.22 13.47 9.41
CA LYS A 546 0.29 14.94 9.60
C LYS A 546 -0.83 15.49 10.48
N PHE A 547 -2.04 14.93 10.41
CA PHE A 547 -3.17 15.37 11.24
C PHE A 547 -2.88 15.20 12.75
N LYS A 548 -2.27 14.06 13.15
CA LYS A 548 -1.86 13.84 14.55
C LYS A 548 -0.74 14.77 14.98
N MET A 549 0.23 15.01 14.10
CA MET A 549 1.30 15.98 14.38
C MET A 549 0.74 17.39 14.56
N ARG A 550 -0.24 17.76 13.72
CA ARG A 550 -0.98 19.03 13.82
C ARG A 550 -1.71 19.14 15.17
N GLU A 551 -2.49 18.13 15.55
CA GLU A 551 -3.18 18.07 16.85
C GLU A 551 -2.16 18.24 18.01
N MET A 552 -1.12 17.43 18.04
CA MET A 552 -0.09 17.48 19.09
C MET A 552 0.64 18.83 19.16
N MET A 553 0.85 19.51 18.03
CA MET A 553 1.45 20.84 18.02
C MET A 553 0.46 21.94 18.41
N CYS A 554 -0.80 21.83 18.01
CA CYS A 554 -1.86 22.73 18.48
C CYS A 554 -1.99 22.68 20.00
N ASP A 555 -2.06 21.48 20.58
CA ASP A 555 -2.13 21.29 22.04
C ASP A 555 -0.90 21.88 22.75
N ALA A 556 0.30 21.61 22.23
CA ALA A 556 1.56 22.11 22.83
C ALA A 556 1.69 23.63 22.75
N LEU A 557 1.08 24.27 21.77
CA LEU A 557 1.13 25.73 21.54
C LEU A 557 -0.11 26.48 22.07
N GLY A 558 -1.12 25.76 22.60
CA GLY A 558 -2.38 26.34 23.04
C GLY A 558 -3.20 26.94 21.90
N ILE A 559 -3.07 26.40 20.68
CA ILE A 559 -3.82 26.82 19.47
C ILE A 559 -5.09 25.97 19.39
N ALA A 560 -6.25 26.61 19.26
CA ALA A 560 -7.50 25.87 19.04
C ALA A 560 -7.42 25.07 17.75
N PRO A 561 -7.79 23.77 17.76
CA PRO A 561 -7.81 22.98 16.54
C PRO A 561 -8.80 23.58 15.52
N PRO A 562 -8.61 23.39 14.22
CA PRO A 562 -9.57 23.83 13.22
C PRO A 562 -10.91 23.16 13.45
N SER A 563 -11.99 23.94 13.38
CA SER A 563 -13.39 23.49 13.51
C SER A 563 -13.81 22.50 12.41
#